data_3193b312e1efa19143ee101e3443fade
#
_entry.id   3193b312e1efa19143ee101e3443fade
#
_cell.length_a   1.000
_cell.length_b   1.000
_cell.length_c   1.000
_cell.angle_alpha   90.00
_cell.angle_beta   90.00
_cell.angle_gamma   90.00
#
_symmetry.space_group_name_H-M   'P 1'
#
loop_
_entity.id
_entity.type
_entity.pdbx_description
1 polymer ?
#
loop_
_entity_poly.entity_id
_entity_poly.type
_entity_poly.pdbx_seq_one_letter_code
_entity_poly.pdbx_strand_id
1 'polypeptide(L)'
;ILFARNVDHPVQLRALTDELRALTGREQLPILIDQEGGRIVRLTPPNWRNWPSATALAQAPDMVRAIERVQCNYEALGLELAAMGITVTCAPVLDVPQPDAHDIIGDRAFATDPERAAALGRACLDGLHLAGVEGVIKHIPGHGRAQSDSHENLPRVDASEDALQWDCQPFAELASATMAMTAHVVY
;
A
#
# COMPACT_ATOMS: atom_id res chain seq x y z
N ILE A 1 6.98 12.00 -5.01
CA ILE A 1 7.18 10.71 -4.31
C ILE A 1 8.58 10.68 -3.74
N LEU A 2 8.68 10.27 -2.47
CA LEU A 2 9.95 10.05 -1.77
C LEU A 2 10.39 8.60 -1.89
N PHE A 3 11.70 8.40 -2.05
CA PHE A 3 12.35 7.09 -2.11
C PHE A 3 13.41 7.00 -1.01
N ALA A 4 13.95 5.80 -0.77
CA ALA A 4 14.98 5.58 0.26
C ALA A 4 16.17 6.56 0.14
N ARG A 5 16.57 6.92 -1.08
CA ARG A 5 17.65 7.90 -1.35
C ARG A 5 17.36 9.32 -0.84
N ASN A 6 16.12 9.64 -0.51
CA ASN A 6 15.70 10.95 0.00
C ASN A 6 15.63 10.98 1.53
N VAL A 7 15.86 9.84 2.19
CA VAL A 7 15.65 9.62 3.62
C VAL A 7 16.98 9.33 4.29
N ASP A 8 17.33 10.13 5.29
CA ASP A 8 18.52 9.93 6.14
C ASP A 8 18.08 9.74 7.60
N HIS A 9 17.53 10.76 8.22
CA HIS A 9 17.06 10.73 9.61
C HIS A 9 15.82 11.65 9.79
N PRO A 10 15.07 11.52 10.92
CA PRO A 10 13.78 12.22 11.07
C PRO A 10 13.86 13.74 10.91
N VAL A 11 14.89 14.39 11.43
CA VAL A 11 15.04 15.86 11.34
C VAL A 11 15.27 16.30 9.88
N GLN A 12 16.13 15.57 9.15
CA GLN A 12 16.38 15.85 7.73
C GLN A 12 15.10 15.65 6.90
N LEU A 13 14.39 14.53 7.10
CA LEU A 13 13.19 14.21 6.34
C LEU A 13 12.08 15.24 6.60
N ARG A 14 11.90 15.66 7.85
CA ARG A 14 10.93 16.70 8.19
C ARG A 14 11.29 18.03 7.54
N ALA A 15 12.55 18.44 7.58
CA ALA A 15 13.02 19.65 6.93
C ALA A 15 12.77 19.61 5.41
N LEU A 16 13.05 18.47 4.75
CA LEU A 16 12.79 18.27 3.33
C LEU A 16 11.30 18.45 2.98
N THR A 17 10.41 17.84 3.74
CA THR A 17 8.96 17.95 3.47
C THR A 17 8.44 19.37 3.71
N ASP A 18 8.95 20.07 4.71
CA ASP A 18 8.59 21.48 4.98
C ASP A 18 9.13 22.41 3.87
N GLU A 19 10.37 22.20 3.39
CA GLU A 19 10.95 22.94 2.27
C GLU A 19 10.16 22.76 0.97
N LEU A 20 9.74 21.51 0.65
CA LEU A 20 8.92 21.24 -0.52
C LEU A 20 7.58 22.00 -0.49
N ARG A 21 6.95 22.10 0.68
CA ARG A 21 5.72 22.91 0.85
C ARG A 21 5.99 24.40 0.69
N ALA A 22 7.06 24.89 1.29
CA ALA A 22 7.46 26.30 1.18
C ALA A 22 7.76 26.70 -0.27
N LEU A 23 8.50 25.87 -1.01
CA LEU A 23 8.83 26.11 -2.41
C LEU A 23 7.61 26.13 -3.34
N THR A 24 6.62 25.28 -3.05
CA THR A 24 5.40 25.21 -3.88
C THR A 24 4.32 26.19 -3.45
N GLY A 25 4.42 26.79 -2.26
CA GLY A 25 3.39 27.61 -1.64
C GLY A 25 2.10 26.83 -1.29
N ARG A 26 2.17 25.50 -1.20
CA ARG A 26 1.03 24.61 -0.97
C ARG A 26 1.15 23.92 0.38
N GLU A 27 0.37 24.35 1.37
CA GLU A 27 0.31 23.72 2.70
C GLU A 27 -0.11 22.25 2.60
N GLN A 28 -1.09 21.96 1.76
CA GLN A 28 -1.61 20.61 1.51
C GLN A 28 -0.97 19.96 0.28
N LEU A 29 0.35 20.08 0.12
CA LEU A 29 1.07 19.38 -0.93
C LEU A 29 1.02 17.87 -0.68
N PRO A 30 0.50 17.05 -1.62
CA PRO A 30 0.60 15.60 -1.50
C PRO A 30 2.07 15.16 -1.57
N ILE A 31 2.58 14.58 -0.49
CA ILE A 31 3.92 14.00 -0.42
C ILE A 31 3.75 12.51 -0.19
N LEU A 32 4.16 11.72 -1.18
CA LEU A 32 3.93 10.28 -1.23
C LEU A 32 5.17 9.49 -0.86
N ILE A 33 4.96 8.30 -0.28
CA ILE A 33 6.01 7.31 -0.01
C ILE A 33 5.47 5.89 -0.18
N ASP A 34 6.34 4.93 -0.53
CA ASP A 34 6.03 3.51 -0.43
C ASP A 34 6.38 3.00 0.97
N GLN A 35 5.43 3.02 1.86
CA GLN A 35 5.54 2.50 3.22
C GLN A 35 4.38 1.53 3.45
N GLU A 36 4.52 0.31 2.92
CA GLU A 36 3.50 -0.74 3.03
C GLU A 36 3.61 -1.53 4.32
N GLY A 37 4.81 -1.68 4.82
CA GLY A 37 5.22 -2.66 5.81
C GLY A 37 5.91 -3.87 5.15
N GLY A 38 6.41 -4.81 5.96
CA GLY A 38 7.17 -5.94 5.45
C GLY A 38 8.40 -5.50 4.66
N ARG A 39 8.53 -6.06 3.45
CA ARG A 39 9.68 -5.79 2.55
C ARG A 39 9.62 -4.46 1.80
N ILE A 40 8.46 -3.81 1.76
CA ILE A 40 8.29 -2.53 1.05
C ILE A 40 8.17 -1.40 2.05
N VAL A 41 9.33 -0.88 2.45
CA VAL A 41 9.47 0.23 3.39
C VAL A 41 10.61 1.15 2.94
N ARG A 42 10.51 2.44 3.26
CA ARG A 42 11.55 3.45 3.04
C ARG A 42 12.04 4.03 4.36
N LEU A 43 11.15 4.09 5.36
CA LEU A 43 11.46 4.48 6.73
C LEU A 43 11.77 3.20 7.53
N THR A 44 13.02 3.06 7.95
CA THR A 44 13.55 1.81 8.54
C THR A 44 14.21 2.04 9.90
N PRO A 45 14.35 0.98 10.73
CA PRO A 45 15.16 1.08 11.94
C PRO A 45 16.59 1.55 11.65
N PRO A 46 17.28 2.22 12.61
CA PRO A 46 16.83 2.44 14.00
C PRO A 46 15.92 3.64 14.21
N ASN A 47 15.74 4.50 13.19
CA ASN A 47 15.03 5.77 13.34
C ASN A 47 13.52 5.60 13.34
N TRP A 48 13.01 4.56 12.68
CA TRP A 48 11.59 4.26 12.55
C TRP A 48 11.30 2.80 12.90
N ARG A 49 10.02 2.46 13.04
CA ARG A 49 9.59 1.12 13.42
C ARG A 49 9.75 0.13 12.27
N ASN A 50 9.92 -1.14 12.64
CA ASN A 50 9.79 -2.25 11.70
C ASN A 50 8.30 -2.66 11.63
N TRP A 51 7.66 -2.36 10.52
CA TRP A 51 6.24 -2.64 10.30
C TRP A 51 6.04 -4.03 9.70
N PRO A 52 5.06 -4.82 10.19
CA PRO A 52 4.77 -6.15 9.64
C PRO A 52 4.22 -6.08 8.21
N SER A 53 4.33 -7.19 7.47
CA SER A 53 3.71 -7.31 6.14
C SER A 53 2.19 -7.46 6.24
N ALA A 54 1.49 -7.18 5.11
CA ALA A 54 0.04 -7.31 5.03
C ALA A 54 -0.42 -8.73 5.35
N THR A 55 0.26 -9.75 4.80
CA THR A 55 -0.04 -11.16 5.12
C THR A 55 0.09 -11.45 6.62
N ALA A 56 1.13 -10.93 7.28
CA ALA A 56 1.32 -11.14 8.72
C ALA A 56 0.21 -10.47 9.54
N LEU A 57 -0.24 -9.29 9.14
CA LEU A 57 -1.37 -8.61 9.78
C LEU A 57 -2.69 -9.36 9.60
N ALA A 58 -2.89 -9.95 8.42
CA ALA A 58 -4.10 -10.72 8.10
C ALA A 58 -4.18 -12.06 8.86
N GLN A 59 -3.07 -12.58 9.40
CA GLN A 59 -3.03 -13.80 10.19
C GLN A 59 -3.60 -13.56 11.61
N ALA A 60 -4.92 -13.62 11.73
CA ALA A 60 -5.64 -13.48 12.98
C ALA A 60 -6.67 -14.62 13.13
N PRO A 61 -7.12 -14.95 14.37
CA PRO A 61 -8.05 -16.05 14.62
C PRO A 61 -9.37 -15.93 13.87
N ASP A 62 -9.84 -14.71 13.66
CA ASP A 62 -11.08 -14.39 12.95
C ASP A 62 -10.97 -13.06 12.22
N MET A 63 -11.98 -12.75 11.41
CA MET A 63 -12.01 -11.56 10.56
C MET A 63 -12.09 -10.25 11.37
N VAL A 64 -12.80 -10.24 12.49
CA VAL A 64 -12.92 -9.06 13.34
C VAL A 64 -11.55 -8.64 13.88
N ARG A 65 -10.81 -9.63 14.40
CA ARG A 65 -9.44 -9.41 14.89
C ARG A 65 -8.45 -9.02 13.79
N ALA A 66 -8.64 -9.56 12.57
CA ALA A 66 -7.82 -9.17 11.43
C ALA A 66 -8.05 -7.68 11.07
N ILE A 67 -9.30 -7.26 10.98
CA ILE A 67 -9.69 -5.87 10.71
C ILE A 67 -9.12 -4.93 11.77
N GLU A 68 -9.37 -5.21 13.06
CA GLU A 68 -8.84 -4.40 14.18
C GLU A 68 -7.32 -4.26 14.10
N ARG A 69 -6.62 -5.37 13.86
CA ARG A 69 -5.15 -5.40 13.78
C ARG A 69 -4.63 -4.56 12.62
N VAL A 70 -5.22 -4.70 11.43
CA VAL A 70 -4.86 -3.94 10.24
C VAL A 70 -5.10 -2.46 10.47
N GLN A 71 -6.29 -2.09 10.94
CA GLN A 71 -6.65 -0.69 11.20
C GLN A 71 -5.69 -0.03 12.21
N CYS A 72 -5.49 -0.64 13.37
CA CYS A 72 -4.56 -0.11 14.39
C CYS A 72 -3.12 0.00 13.89
N ASN A 73 -2.66 -0.99 13.08
CA ASN A 73 -1.30 -0.95 12.52
C ASN A 73 -1.14 0.22 11.55
N TYR A 74 -2.09 0.41 10.63
CA TYR A 74 -1.98 1.50 9.65
C TYR A 74 -2.31 2.87 10.22
N GLU A 75 -3.09 2.97 11.29
CA GLU A 75 -3.19 4.21 12.08
C GLU A 75 -1.83 4.57 12.69
N ALA A 76 -1.17 3.64 13.37
CA ALA A 76 0.14 3.88 13.98
C ALA A 76 1.24 4.19 12.94
N LEU A 77 1.24 3.49 11.79
CA LEU A 77 2.12 3.78 10.65
C LEU A 77 1.83 5.16 10.08
N GLY A 78 0.56 5.50 9.90
CA GLY A 78 0.14 6.81 9.39
C GLY A 78 0.57 7.96 10.30
N LEU A 79 0.46 7.81 11.63
CA LEU A 79 0.95 8.80 12.59
C LEU A 79 2.46 9.02 12.48
N GLU A 80 3.23 7.95 12.25
CA GLU A 80 4.67 8.05 12.00
C GLU A 80 4.97 8.83 10.71
N LEU A 81 4.22 8.58 9.63
CA LEU A 81 4.32 9.31 8.36
C LEU A 81 3.92 10.78 8.51
N ALA A 82 2.81 11.06 9.17
CA ALA A 82 2.31 12.42 9.40
C ALA A 82 3.31 13.25 10.20
N ALA A 83 3.99 12.66 11.20
CA ALA A 83 5.05 13.31 11.97
C ALA A 83 6.24 13.74 11.07
N MET A 84 6.49 13.02 9.98
CA MET A 84 7.50 13.36 8.97
C MET A 84 6.98 14.32 7.89
N GLY A 85 5.73 14.78 7.99
CA GLY A 85 5.11 15.63 6.98
C GLY A 85 4.71 14.89 5.70
N ILE A 86 4.67 13.57 5.70
CA ILE A 86 4.19 12.74 4.59
C ILE A 86 2.68 12.62 4.70
N THR A 87 1.98 12.82 3.59
CA THR A 87 0.51 12.90 3.57
C THR A 87 -0.15 11.77 2.81
N VAL A 88 0.63 10.96 2.08
CA VAL A 88 0.12 9.84 1.28
C VAL A 88 1.06 8.65 1.39
N THR A 89 0.52 7.45 1.54
CA THR A 89 1.30 6.21 1.37
C THR A 89 0.70 5.33 0.28
N CYS A 90 1.57 4.67 -0.51
CA CYS A 90 1.15 3.75 -1.58
C CYS A 90 0.76 2.38 -0.98
N ALA A 91 -0.27 2.37 -0.16
CA ALA A 91 -0.95 1.22 0.46
C ALA A 91 -2.45 1.54 0.55
N PRO A 92 -3.33 0.54 0.52
CA PRO A 92 -3.12 -0.90 0.53
C PRO A 92 -2.80 -1.52 -0.84
N VAL A 93 -2.11 -2.69 -0.81
CA VAL A 93 -2.03 -3.60 -1.94
C VAL A 93 -3.29 -4.50 -1.92
N LEU A 94 -4.10 -4.39 -2.96
CA LEU A 94 -5.36 -5.13 -3.12
C LEU A 94 -5.25 -6.30 -4.10
N ASP A 95 -4.04 -6.53 -4.63
CA ASP A 95 -3.78 -7.64 -5.52
C ASP A 95 -4.10 -8.97 -4.85
N VAL A 96 -4.68 -9.90 -5.62
CA VAL A 96 -5.09 -11.24 -5.17
C VAL A 96 -4.13 -12.27 -5.78
N PRO A 97 -3.06 -12.67 -5.07
CA PRO A 97 -2.05 -13.59 -5.59
C PRO A 97 -2.64 -14.93 -5.99
N GLN A 98 -2.26 -15.43 -7.17
CA GLN A 98 -2.60 -16.76 -7.64
C GLN A 98 -1.44 -17.75 -7.38
N PRO A 99 -1.70 -19.06 -7.28
CA PRO A 99 -0.68 -20.04 -6.89
C PRO A 99 0.57 -20.05 -7.76
N ASP A 100 0.42 -19.78 -9.07
CA ASP A 100 1.50 -19.81 -10.05
C ASP A 100 2.09 -18.43 -10.37
N ALA A 101 1.69 -17.39 -9.62
CA ALA A 101 2.15 -16.02 -9.84
C ALA A 101 3.57 -15.79 -9.29
N HIS A 102 4.24 -14.78 -9.85
CA HIS A 102 5.53 -14.33 -9.33
C HIS A 102 5.40 -13.76 -7.92
N ASP A 103 6.42 -13.96 -7.06
CA ASP A 103 6.42 -13.51 -5.67
C ASP A 103 6.51 -11.98 -5.49
N ILE A 104 6.44 -11.19 -6.57
CA ILE A 104 6.52 -9.72 -6.48
C ILE A 104 5.40 -9.12 -5.61
N ILE A 105 4.23 -9.75 -5.57
CA ILE A 105 3.16 -9.41 -4.64
C ILE A 105 3.37 -10.15 -3.32
N GLY A 106 3.38 -11.48 -3.33
CA GLY A 106 3.71 -12.31 -2.17
C GLY A 106 3.07 -11.83 -0.87
N ASP A 107 3.89 -11.57 0.15
CA ASP A 107 3.48 -11.14 1.49
C ASP A 107 2.97 -9.68 1.58
N ARG A 108 3.00 -8.94 0.48
CA ARG A 108 2.38 -7.61 0.36
C ARG A 108 0.85 -7.68 0.27
N ALA A 109 0.29 -8.82 -0.16
CA ALA A 109 -1.15 -9.04 -0.22
C ALA A 109 -1.73 -9.38 1.16
N PHE A 110 -2.95 -8.91 1.43
CA PHE A 110 -3.68 -9.29 2.63
C PHE A 110 -4.25 -10.72 2.54
N ALA A 111 -4.69 -11.14 1.36
CA ALA A 111 -5.34 -12.42 1.15
C ALA A 111 -5.26 -12.89 -0.31
N THR A 112 -5.58 -14.17 -0.52
CA THR A 112 -5.80 -14.78 -1.85
C THR A 112 -7.28 -14.87 -2.22
N ASP A 113 -8.14 -14.25 -1.41
CA ASP A 113 -9.57 -14.12 -1.59
C ASP A 113 -9.94 -12.64 -1.73
N PRO A 114 -10.69 -12.21 -2.77
CA PRO A 114 -10.95 -10.82 -3.06
C PRO A 114 -11.82 -10.11 -2.02
N GLU A 115 -12.82 -10.79 -1.43
CA GLU A 115 -13.68 -10.19 -0.41
C GLU A 115 -12.87 -9.88 0.86
N ARG A 116 -12.00 -10.83 1.24
CA ARG A 116 -11.09 -10.64 2.37
C ARG A 116 -10.06 -9.56 2.10
N ALA A 117 -9.50 -9.51 0.88
CA ALA A 117 -8.57 -8.45 0.47
C ALA A 117 -9.23 -7.07 0.52
N ALA A 118 -10.47 -6.95 0.04
CA ALA A 118 -11.25 -5.71 0.10
C ALA A 118 -11.52 -5.26 1.54
N ALA A 119 -11.98 -6.17 2.40
CA ALA A 119 -12.31 -5.84 3.78
C ALA A 119 -11.07 -5.38 4.59
N LEU A 120 -9.92 -6.05 4.41
CA LEU A 120 -8.67 -5.67 5.06
C LEU A 120 -8.04 -4.42 4.42
N GLY A 121 -8.21 -4.24 3.10
CA GLY A 121 -7.85 -3.02 2.41
C GLY A 121 -8.63 -1.81 2.92
N ARG A 122 -9.92 -1.95 3.18
CA ARG A 122 -10.73 -0.90 3.84
C ARG A 122 -10.21 -0.57 5.22
N ALA A 123 -9.93 -1.58 6.04
CA ALA A 123 -9.36 -1.36 7.38
C ALA A 123 -8.01 -0.61 7.33
N CYS A 124 -7.20 -0.89 6.30
CA CYS A 124 -5.96 -0.15 6.05
C CYS A 124 -6.24 1.33 5.75
N LEU A 125 -7.16 1.62 4.82
CA LEU A 125 -7.54 2.99 4.48
C LEU A 125 -8.13 3.73 5.68
N ASP A 126 -9.00 3.09 6.45
CA ASP A 126 -9.60 3.66 7.64
C ASP A 126 -8.55 4.02 8.69
N GLY A 127 -7.57 3.15 8.92
CA GLY A 127 -6.45 3.41 9.83
C GLY A 127 -5.59 4.59 9.37
N LEU A 128 -5.21 4.64 8.10
CA LEU A 128 -4.46 5.75 7.53
C LEU A 128 -5.22 7.07 7.65
N HIS A 129 -6.51 7.04 7.37
CA HIS A 129 -7.38 8.22 7.45
C HIS A 129 -7.47 8.78 8.88
N LEU A 130 -7.55 7.92 9.89
CA LEU A 130 -7.51 8.33 11.31
C LEU A 130 -6.22 9.08 11.65
N ALA A 131 -5.13 8.75 10.99
CA ALA A 131 -3.84 9.44 11.15
C ALA A 131 -3.69 10.70 10.27
N GLY A 132 -4.68 11.04 9.44
CA GLY A 132 -4.61 12.16 8.50
C GLY A 132 -3.72 11.89 7.28
N VAL A 133 -3.52 10.63 6.91
CA VAL A 133 -2.75 10.18 5.75
C VAL A 133 -3.68 9.49 4.75
N GLU A 134 -3.54 9.82 3.47
CA GLU A 134 -4.30 9.17 2.40
C GLU A 134 -3.61 7.88 1.96
N GLY A 135 -4.43 6.87 1.64
CA GLY A 135 -3.96 5.62 1.03
C GLY A 135 -4.14 5.62 -0.48
N VAL A 136 -3.29 4.86 -1.17
CA VAL A 136 -3.39 4.59 -2.61
C VAL A 136 -3.67 3.12 -2.83
N ILE A 137 -4.87 2.77 -3.30
CA ILE A 137 -5.18 1.38 -3.67
C ILE A 137 -4.39 0.97 -4.92
N LYS A 138 -3.79 -0.23 -4.91
CA LYS A 138 -2.95 -0.69 -6.01
C LYS A 138 -2.93 -2.22 -6.11
N HIS A 139 -2.67 -2.78 -7.29
CA HIS A 139 -2.35 -2.18 -8.60
C HIS A 139 -3.47 -2.53 -9.60
N ILE A 140 -4.34 -1.60 -9.90
CA ILE A 140 -5.49 -1.83 -10.78
C ILE A 140 -5.06 -2.31 -12.18
N PRO A 141 -5.69 -3.33 -12.76
CA PRO A 141 -6.88 -4.08 -12.32
C PRO A 141 -6.57 -5.29 -11.41
N GLY A 142 -5.33 -5.52 -11.03
CA GLY A 142 -4.82 -6.60 -10.21
C GLY A 142 -3.52 -7.17 -10.77
N HIS A 143 -2.46 -7.19 -9.97
CA HIS A 143 -1.13 -7.72 -10.34
C HIS A 143 -0.92 -9.18 -9.91
N GLY A 144 -1.93 -9.79 -9.28
CA GLY A 144 -1.82 -11.08 -8.61
C GLY A 144 -1.62 -12.29 -9.52
N ARG A 145 -1.72 -12.13 -10.87
CA ARG A 145 -1.47 -13.18 -11.88
C ARG A 145 -0.16 -13.00 -12.64
N ALA A 146 0.54 -11.90 -12.46
CA ALA A 146 1.76 -11.65 -13.22
C ALA A 146 2.83 -12.70 -12.90
N GLN A 147 3.47 -13.23 -13.94
CA GLN A 147 4.50 -14.27 -13.85
C GLN A 147 5.93 -13.72 -13.84
N SER A 148 6.07 -12.39 -13.87
CA SER A 148 7.37 -11.72 -13.81
C SER A 148 7.27 -10.40 -13.05
N ASP A 149 8.42 -9.90 -12.59
CA ASP A 149 8.52 -8.59 -11.99
C ASP A 149 8.32 -7.48 -13.04
N SER A 150 7.31 -6.64 -12.83
CA SER A 150 7.01 -5.51 -13.71
C SER A 150 8.08 -4.40 -13.70
N HIS A 151 9.04 -4.43 -12.76
CA HIS A 151 10.19 -3.54 -12.76
C HIS A 151 11.32 -3.99 -13.69
N GLU A 152 11.37 -5.30 -14.01
CA GLU A 152 12.40 -5.88 -14.87
C GLU A 152 11.90 -6.14 -16.28
N ASN A 153 10.64 -6.58 -16.41
CA ASN A 153 10.01 -6.92 -17.68
C ASN A 153 8.57 -6.41 -17.68
N LEU A 154 7.99 -6.20 -18.86
CA LEU A 154 6.55 -5.90 -18.98
C LEU A 154 5.75 -7.22 -18.98
N PRO A 155 5.14 -7.60 -17.84
CA PRO A 155 4.39 -8.85 -17.76
C PRO A 155 3.17 -8.83 -18.68
N ARG A 156 2.82 -9.98 -19.24
CA ARG A 156 1.52 -10.22 -19.86
C ARG A 156 0.74 -11.18 -19.01
N VAL A 157 -0.52 -10.83 -18.79
CA VAL A 157 -1.50 -11.70 -18.14
C VAL A 157 -2.51 -12.12 -19.19
N ASP A 158 -2.49 -13.41 -19.54
CA ASP A 158 -3.49 -14.02 -20.41
C ASP A 158 -4.52 -14.72 -19.53
N ALA A 159 -5.62 -14.03 -19.25
CA ALA A 159 -6.66 -14.48 -18.33
C ALA A 159 -8.04 -14.28 -18.96
N SER A 160 -8.99 -15.16 -18.59
CA SER A 160 -10.38 -14.99 -19.00
C SER A 160 -11.00 -13.74 -18.37
N GLU A 161 -12.09 -13.25 -18.95
CA GLU A 161 -12.84 -12.10 -18.41
C GLU A 161 -13.31 -12.36 -16.97
N ASP A 162 -13.80 -13.56 -16.66
CA ASP A 162 -14.20 -13.94 -15.30
C ASP A 162 -13.03 -13.88 -14.31
N ALA A 163 -11.83 -14.31 -14.75
CA ALA A 163 -10.63 -14.25 -13.92
C ALA A 163 -10.20 -12.80 -13.65
N LEU A 164 -10.31 -11.93 -14.63
CA LEU A 164 -10.03 -10.50 -14.47
C LEU A 164 -11.08 -9.81 -13.60
N GLN A 165 -12.36 -10.19 -13.72
CA GLN A 165 -13.41 -9.71 -12.81
C GLN A 165 -13.13 -10.09 -11.36
N TRP A 166 -12.66 -11.32 -11.10
CA TRP A 166 -12.23 -11.76 -9.78
C TRP A 166 -11.09 -10.87 -9.23
N ASP A 167 -10.08 -10.59 -10.04
CA ASP A 167 -8.93 -9.76 -9.63
C ASP A 167 -9.33 -8.29 -9.41
N CYS A 168 -10.31 -7.80 -10.18
CA CYS A 168 -10.83 -6.44 -10.08
C CYS A 168 -11.76 -6.21 -8.87
N GLN A 169 -12.33 -7.26 -8.30
CA GLN A 169 -13.37 -7.15 -7.26
C GLN A 169 -12.92 -6.28 -6.07
N PRO A 170 -11.72 -6.41 -5.46
CA PRO A 170 -11.33 -5.58 -4.34
C PRO A 170 -11.28 -4.10 -4.68
N PHE A 171 -10.89 -3.77 -5.89
CA PHE A 171 -10.84 -2.39 -6.37
C PHE A 171 -12.23 -1.81 -6.60
N ALA A 172 -13.17 -2.62 -7.11
CA ALA A 172 -14.56 -2.21 -7.29
C ALA A 172 -15.24 -1.93 -5.93
N GLU A 173 -14.98 -2.76 -4.91
CA GLU A 173 -15.50 -2.56 -3.56
C GLU A 173 -14.91 -1.33 -2.87
N LEU A 174 -13.70 -0.93 -3.23
CA LEU A 174 -13.02 0.25 -2.71
C LEU A 174 -12.99 1.42 -3.73
N ALA A 175 -13.92 1.47 -4.68
CA ALA A 175 -13.97 2.51 -5.72
C ALA A 175 -14.15 3.94 -5.16
N SER A 176 -14.52 4.10 -3.89
CA SER A 176 -14.57 5.38 -3.19
C SER A 176 -13.20 5.87 -2.68
N ALA A 177 -12.12 5.10 -2.84
CA ALA A 177 -10.78 5.53 -2.45
C ALA A 177 -10.36 6.78 -3.23
N THR A 178 -9.74 7.73 -2.54
CA THR A 178 -9.33 9.02 -3.11
C THR A 178 -8.26 8.87 -4.19
N MET A 179 -7.39 7.88 -4.05
CA MET A 179 -6.26 7.65 -4.94
C MET A 179 -6.14 6.17 -5.32
N ALA A 180 -5.73 5.94 -6.56
CA ALA A 180 -5.47 4.61 -7.10
C ALA A 180 -4.23 4.61 -8.00
N MET A 181 -3.56 3.47 -8.08
CA MET A 181 -2.41 3.24 -8.96
C MET A 181 -2.69 2.05 -9.87
N THR A 182 -2.42 2.23 -11.16
CA THR A 182 -2.55 1.15 -12.15
C THR A 182 -1.33 0.22 -12.12
N ALA A 183 -1.57 -1.04 -12.44
CA ALA A 183 -0.50 -2.02 -12.66
C ALA A 183 0.28 -1.69 -13.93
N HIS A 184 1.57 -1.98 -13.92
CA HIS A 184 2.42 -1.95 -15.12
C HIS A 184 2.44 -3.35 -15.74
N VAL A 185 1.30 -3.77 -16.28
CA VAL A 185 1.05 -5.12 -16.83
C VAL A 185 0.18 -4.97 -18.08
N VAL A 186 0.36 -5.86 -19.05
CA VAL A 186 -0.50 -5.98 -20.23
C VAL A 186 -1.53 -7.10 -19.99
N TYR A 187 -2.81 -6.79 -20.20
CA TYR A 187 -3.95 -7.70 -20.07
C TYR A 187 -4.54 -8.01 -21.43
#